data_03a897c449550c49997c71d7a8aa1861
#
_entry.id   03a897c449550c49997c71d7a8aa1861
#
_cell.length_a   1.000
_cell.length_b   1.000
_cell.length_c   1.000
_cell.angle_alpha   90.00
_cell.angle_beta   90.00
_cell.angle_gamma   90.00
#
_symmetry.space_group_name_H-M   'P 1'
#
loop_
_entity.id
_entity.type
_entity.pdbx_description
1 polymer ?
#
loop_
_entity_poly.entity_id
_entity_poly.type
_entity_poly.pdbx_seq_one_letter_code
_entity_poly.pdbx_strand_id
1 'polypeptide(L)'
;MKHKPNKLGLHWIRHDLRLSDNEAVHTLLETCENVVVVYVFDPKCLAQNEYGHCHLGKHRHTFLDQGLSSLQTMLKDVNIDFYMLSGDPVNSVSEIATANAVDCISYESHYGFNEQKQICQLKTLLPTTHFIEGQSHYLLVHNKLPFELADMPDVFSPFRRKVEKHLVIREPILKPLMQKPALNKVCLNLQSLKVYEPKALGSDNGYFGGDESAKARIQDYFFNTNGIATYKETRNGLDGWDFSSRFSAYLASGFVSPAYVYAQLKKYENHR
;
A
#
# COMPACT_ATOMS: atom_id res chain seq x y z
N MET A 1 -15.07 -18.86 19.19
CA MET A 1 -14.84 -17.57 19.87
C MET A 1 -16.15 -16.80 19.87
N LYS A 2 -16.63 -16.32 21.02
CA LYS A 2 -17.85 -15.50 21.09
C LYS A 2 -17.58 -14.17 20.39
N HIS A 3 -18.30 -13.85 19.33
CA HIS A 3 -18.27 -12.53 18.68
C HIS A 3 -18.54 -11.46 19.76
N LYS A 4 -17.56 -10.59 19.99
CA LYS A 4 -17.78 -9.37 20.77
C LYS A 4 -18.51 -8.41 19.83
N PRO A 5 -19.77 -8.03 20.11
CA PRO A 5 -20.47 -7.08 19.26
C PRO A 5 -19.76 -5.72 19.28
N ASN A 6 -19.75 -5.02 18.13
CA ASN A 6 -19.16 -3.68 17.93
C ASN A 6 -17.62 -3.59 18.01
N LYS A 7 -16.89 -4.53 17.42
CA LYS A 7 -15.44 -4.38 17.29
C LYS A 7 -15.09 -3.22 16.37
N LEU A 8 -14.19 -2.34 16.86
CA LEU A 8 -13.59 -1.28 16.06
C LEU A 8 -12.24 -1.73 15.52
N GLY A 9 -12.12 -1.73 14.19
CA GLY A 9 -10.87 -1.98 13.47
C GLY A 9 -10.27 -0.69 12.91
N LEU A 10 -8.95 -0.57 13.02
CA LEU A 10 -8.18 0.50 12.41
C LEU A 10 -7.22 -0.10 11.38
N HIS A 11 -7.31 0.32 10.12
CA HIS A 11 -6.27 0.03 9.14
C HIS A 11 -5.25 1.17 9.10
N TRP A 12 -4.01 0.86 9.51
CA TRP A 12 -2.91 1.79 9.40
C TRP A 12 -2.28 1.67 8.02
N ILE A 13 -2.74 2.50 7.08
CA ILE A 13 -2.26 2.54 5.71
C ILE A 13 -0.94 3.31 5.62
N ARG A 14 0.04 2.78 4.88
CA ARG A 14 1.39 3.36 4.75
C ARG A 14 1.86 3.38 3.29
N HIS A 15 2.41 2.28 2.80
CA HIS A 15 2.90 2.08 1.43
C HIS A 15 1.96 1.20 0.60
N ASP A 16 0.73 1.10 1.00
CA ASP A 16 -0.33 0.27 0.42
C ASP A 16 -1.57 1.10 0.07
N LEU A 17 -1.36 2.29 -0.55
CA LEU A 17 -2.38 3.31 -0.79
C LEU A 17 -3.40 2.87 -1.85
N ARG A 18 -4.08 1.75 -1.59
CA ARG A 18 -5.10 1.13 -2.43
C ARG A 18 -6.14 0.36 -1.61
N LEU A 19 -7.31 0.15 -2.19
CA LEU A 19 -8.35 -0.72 -1.63
C LEU A 19 -8.38 -2.09 -2.31
N SER A 20 -8.16 -2.12 -3.64
CA SER A 20 -8.11 -3.38 -4.38
C SER A 20 -6.83 -4.14 -4.05
N ASP A 21 -6.96 -5.46 -3.88
CA ASP A 21 -5.84 -6.34 -3.54
C ASP A 21 -5.03 -5.89 -2.31
N ASN A 22 -5.73 -5.43 -1.27
CA ASN A 22 -5.17 -5.10 0.04
C ASN A 22 -5.67 -6.14 1.06
N GLU A 23 -4.86 -7.16 1.33
CA GLU A 23 -5.23 -8.29 2.19
C GLU A 23 -5.54 -7.85 3.62
N ALA A 24 -4.78 -6.88 4.15
CA ALA A 24 -4.97 -6.38 5.51
C ALA A 24 -6.32 -5.69 5.68
N VAL A 25 -6.75 -4.87 4.71
CA VAL A 25 -8.06 -4.21 4.71
C VAL A 25 -9.18 -5.24 4.60
N HIS A 26 -9.07 -6.19 3.68
CA HIS A 26 -10.10 -7.23 3.50
C HIS A 26 -10.29 -8.06 4.76
N THR A 27 -9.20 -8.53 5.37
CA THR A 27 -9.25 -9.31 6.63
C THR A 27 -9.83 -8.49 7.78
N LEU A 28 -9.49 -7.20 7.87
CA LEU A 28 -10.04 -6.32 8.89
C LEU A 28 -11.56 -6.17 8.75
N LEU A 29 -12.05 -5.95 7.53
CA LEU A 29 -13.49 -5.84 7.23
C LEU A 29 -14.28 -7.13 7.50
N GLU A 30 -13.62 -8.28 7.41
CA GLU A 30 -14.22 -9.56 7.81
C GLU A 30 -14.24 -9.74 9.34
N THR A 31 -13.27 -9.15 10.04
CA THR A 31 -13.05 -9.34 11.49
C THR A 31 -13.81 -8.33 12.35
N CYS A 32 -13.97 -7.09 11.87
CA CYS A 32 -14.53 -5.96 12.61
C CYS A 32 -15.83 -5.46 11.96
N GLU A 33 -16.76 -4.99 12.79
CA GLU A 33 -18.02 -4.41 12.32
C GLU A 33 -17.87 -2.95 11.92
N ASN A 34 -17.03 -2.22 12.62
CA ASN A 34 -16.70 -0.83 12.33
C ASN A 34 -15.24 -0.74 11.94
N VAL A 35 -14.94 -0.10 10.81
CA VAL A 35 -13.58 0.02 10.29
C VAL A 35 -13.30 1.47 9.93
N VAL A 36 -12.13 1.94 10.32
CA VAL A 36 -11.57 3.22 9.92
C VAL A 36 -10.21 3.02 9.29
N VAL A 37 -9.85 3.90 8.36
CA VAL A 37 -8.51 3.93 7.75
C VAL A 37 -7.79 5.16 8.27
N VAL A 38 -6.53 4.99 8.67
CA VAL A 38 -5.69 6.07 9.18
C VAL A 38 -4.39 6.12 8.40
N TYR A 39 -4.05 7.29 7.88
CA TYR A 39 -2.74 7.63 7.34
C TYR A 39 -2.07 8.68 8.22
N VAL A 40 -0.81 8.50 8.55
CA VAL A 40 -0.03 9.49 9.32
C VAL A 40 1.16 9.96 8.50
N PHE A 41 1.13 11.22 8.12
CA PHE A 41 2.26 11.89 7.48
C PHE A 41 3.29 12.28 8.54
N ASP A 42 4.51 11.76 8.42
CA ASP A 42 5.62 12.15 9.28
C ASP A 42 6.31 13.40 8.71
N PRO A 43 6.17 14.58 9.35
CA PRO A 43 6.78 15.82 8.87
C PRO A 43 8.31 15.77 8.86
N LYS A 44 8.94 14.83 9.58
CA LYS A 44 10.39 14.62 9.55
C LYS A 44 10.90 14.27 8.15
N CYS A 45 10.05 13.69 7.28
CA CYS A 45 10.43 13.38 5.90
C CYS A 45 10.71 14.63 5.04
N LEU A 46 10.21 15.80 5.45
CA LEU A 46 10.49 17.10 4.81
C LEU A 46 11.66 17.84 5.45
N ALA A 47 12.15 17.38 6.59
CA ALA A 47 13.32 17.98 7.25
C ALA A 47 14.58 17.68 6.45
N GLN A 48 15.47 18.68 6.37
CA GLN A 48 16.79 18.49 5.77
C GLN A 48 17.69 17.67 6.69
N ASN A 49 18.39 16.71 6.11
CA ASN A 49 19.46 15.98 6.78
C ASN A 49 20.76 16.81 6.83
N GLU A 50 21.82 16.25 7.39
CA GLU A 50 23.15 16.88 7.49
C GLU A 50 23.77 17.30 6.13
N TYR A 51 23.28 16.71 5.04
CA TYR A 51 23.72 17.01 3.66
C TYR A 51 22.77 18.00 2.94
N GLY A 52 21.80 18.58 3.64
CA GLY A 52 20.83 19.53 3.07
C GLY A 52 19.74 18.89 2.20
N HIS A 53 19.57 17.57 2.26
CA HIS A 53 18.56 16.85 1.48
C HIS A 53 17.37 16.39 2.35
N CYS A 54 16.16 16.49 1.78
CA CYS A 54 14.94 15.95 2.38
C CYS A 54 14.72 14.49 1.94
N HIS A 55 14.17 13.66 2.84
CA HIS A 55 13.76 12.28 2.48
C HIS A 55 12.64 12.26 1.44
N LEU A 56 11.74 13.24 1.47
CA LEU A 56 10.62 13.39 0.53
C LEU A 56 10.81 14.67 -0.29
N GLY A 57 11.23 14.53 -1.56
CA GLY A 57 11.34 15.64 -2.50
C GLY A 57 9.99 16.06 -3.08
N LYS A 58 9.93 17.26 -3.68
CA LYS A 58 8.71 17.90 -4.19
C LYS A 58 7.85 16.96 -5.07
N HIS A 59 8.42 16.31 -6.09
CA HIS A 59 7.67 15.45 -7.01
C HIS A 59 7.06 14.23 -6.32
N ARG A 60 7.81 13.58 -5.43
CA ARG A 60 7.28 12.46 -4.65
C ARG A 60 6.20 12.90 -3.67
N HIS A 61 6.32 14.08 -3.09
CA HIS A 61 5.29 14.65 -2.20
C HIS A 61 4.01 14.93 -2.96
N THR A 62 4.09 15.62 -4.13
CA THR A 62 2.94 15.84 -5.00
C THR A 62 2.27 14.52 -5.41
N PHE A 63 3.05 13.53 -5.80
CA PHE A 63 2.55 12.21 -6.18
C PHE A 63 1.84 11.48 -5.02
N LEU A 64 2.36 11.61 -3.81
CA LEU A 64 1.73 11.09 -2.59
C LEU A 64 0.40 11.80 -2.31
N ASP A 65 0.37 13.14 -2.34
CA ASP A 65 -0.82 13.93 -2.08
C ASP A 65 -1.96 13.61 -3.07
N GLN A 66 -1.62 13.44 -4.34
CA GLN A 66 -2.57 13.00 -5.37
C GLN A 66 -3.16 11.62 -5.04
N GLY A 67 -2.30 10.69 -4.63
CA GLY A 67 -2.72 9.34 -4.23
C GLY A 67 -3.61 9.32 -2.99
N LEU A 68 -3.29 10.12 -1.97
CA LEU A 68 -4.09 10.27 -0.76
C LEU A 68 -5.48 10.88 -1.08
N SER A 69 -5.53 11.87 -1.96
CA SER A 69 -6.80 12.47 -2.40
C SER A 69 -7.66 11.47 -3.18
N SER A 70 -7.04 10.68 -4.07
CA SER A 70 -7.71 9.59 -4.79
C SER A 70 -8.26 8.53 -3.82
N LEU A 71 -7.45 8.10 -2.86
CA LEU A 71 -7.84 7.13 -1.84
C LEU A 71 -8.98 7.64 -0.96
N GLN A 72 -8.98 8.92 -0.61
CA GLN A 72 -10.06 9.56 0.15
C GLN A 72 -11.40 9.46 -0.59
N THR A 73 -11.39 9.70 -1.89
CA THR A 73 -12.58 9.55 -2.73
C THR A 73 -13.06 8.11 -2.75
N MET A 74 -12.17 7.14 -3.01
CA MET A 74 -12.52 5.72 -3.02
C MET A 74 -13.09 5.23 -1.68
N LEU A 75 -12.52 5.64 -0.55
CA LEU A 75 -12.99 5.26 0.79
C LEU A 75 -14.36 5.85 1.09
N LYS A 76 -14.60 7.10 0.65
CA LYS A 76 -15.91 7.72 0.76
C LYS A 76 -16.99 6.97 -0.04
N ASP A 77 -16.67 6.50 -1.23
CA ASP A 77 -17.60 5.76 -2.09
C ASP A 77 -18.01 4.40 -1.48
N VAL A 78 -17.14 3.81 -0.67
CA VAL A 78 -17.43 2.58 0.08
C VAL A 78 -17.86 2.82 1.53
N ASN A 79 -18.10 4.08 1.89
CA ASN A 79 -18.56 4.52 3.21
C ASN A 79 -17.63 4.10 4.37
N ILE A 80 -16.31 4.19 4.17
CA ILE A 80 -15.28 3.98 5.19
C ILE A 80 -14.66 5.32 5.55
N ASP A 81 -14.62 5.66 6.84
CA ASP A 81 -14.02 6.89 7.31
C ASP A 81 -12.49 6.86 7.15
N PHE A 82 -11.92 7.92 6.57
CA PHE A 82 -10.49 8.07 6.36
C PHE A 82 -9.96 9.29 7.11
N TYR A 83 -8.99 9.05 7.98
CA TYR A 83 -8.33 10.09 8.75
C TYR A 83 -6.88 10.24 8.30
N MET A 84 -6.56 11.41 7.78
CA MET A 84 -5.20 11.80 7.43
C MET A 84 -4.66 12.74 8.51
N LEU A 85 -3.55 12.35 9.12
CA LEU A 85 -2.96 13.04 10.26
C LEU A 85 -1.50 13.40 9.97
N SER A 86 -0.97 14.36 10.73
CA SER A 86 0.44 14.75 10.68
C SER A 86 1.07 14.63 12.06
N GLY A 87 2.14 13.86 12.17
CA GLY A 87 2.84 13.63 13.42
C GLY A 87 3.80 12.45 13.38
N ASP A 88 4.27 12.02 14.56
CA ASP A 88 4.99 10.75 14.68
C ASP A 88 4.04 9.58 14.46
N PRO A 89 4.30 8.69 13.48
CA PRO A 89 3.33 7.67 13.10
C PRO A 89 2.97 6.69 14.22
N VAL A 90 3.96 6.25 15.00
CA VAL A 90 3.73 5.28 16.09
C VAL A 90 2.92 5.90 17.22
N ASN A 91 3.31 7.10 17.65
CA ASN A 91 2.62 7.80 18.73
C ASN A 91 1.18 8.16 18.32
N SER A 92 0.97 8.67 17.10
CA SER A 92 -0.35 9.04 16.61
C SER A 92 -1.29 7.84 16.54
N VAL A 93 -0.85 6.70 15.98
CA VAL A 93 -1.67 5.50 15.89
C VAL A 93 -1.94 4.91 17.28
N SER A 94 -0.95 4.90 18.18
CA SER A 94 -1.10 4.44 19.56
C SER A 94 -2.11 5.29 20.34
N GLU A 95 -2.04 6.61 20.19
CA GLU A 95 -2.97 7.56 20.82
C GLU A 95 -4.41 7.32 20.33
N ILE A 96 -4.62 7.23 19.02
CA ILE A 96 -5.94 6.91 18.43
C ILE A 96 -6.47 5.58 18.96
N ALA A 97 -5.64 4.54 18.94
CA ALA A 97 -6.05 3.21 19.35
C ALA A 97 -6.48 3.17 20.82
N THR A 98 -5.75 3.85 21.67
CA THR A 98 -6.05 3.94 23.12
C THR A 98 -7.29 4.78 23.39
N ALA A 99 -7.36 5.98 22.80
CA ALA A 99 -8.47 6.91 23.03
C ALA A 99 -9.83 6.41 22.52
N ASN A 100 -9.82 5.49 21.55
CA ASN A 100 -11.03 4.96 20.92
C ASN A 100 -11.25 3.46 21.20
N ALA A 101 -10.46 2.85 22.08
CA ALA A 101 -10.56 1.44 22.44
C ALA A 101 -10.56 0.51 21.19
N VAL A 102 -9.63 0.74 20.25
CA VAL A 102 -9.50 -0.05 19.02
C VAL A 102 -9.18 -1.49 19.36
N ASP A 103 -10.02 -2.43 18.88
CA ASP A 103 -9.85 -3.87 19.13
C ASP A 103 -8.79 -4.50 18.20
N CYS A 104 -8.76 -4.05 16.94
CA CYS A 104 -7.88 -4.61 15.91
C CYS A 104 -7.16 -3.52 15.14
N ILE A 105 -5.86 -3.70 14.87
CA ILE A 105 -5.09 -2.86 13.95
C ILE A 105 -4.61 -3.74 12.80
N SER A 106 -4.93 -3.37 11.56
CA SER A 106 -4.39 -4.03 10.38
C SER A 106 -3.35 -3.16 9.67
N TYR A 107 -2.39 -3.81 9.03
CA TYR A 107 -1.34 -3.17 8.25
C TYR A 107 -0.80 -4.15 7.19
N GLU A 108 -0.27 -3.61 6.09
CA GLU A 108 0.50 -4.41 5.13
C GLU A 108 1.94 -4.57 5.60
N SER A 109 2.46 -5.79 5.50
CA SER A 109 3.84 -6.15 5.82
C SER A 109 4.82 -5.37 4.95
N HIS A 110 5.90 -4.90 5.55
CA HIS A 110 6.98 -4.23 4.83
C HIS A 110 8.35 -4.65 5.41
N TYR A 111 9.31 -5.03 4.55
CA TYR A 111 10.62 -5.51 4.99
C TYR A 111 11.61 -4.38 5.31
N GLY A 112 11.22 -3.12 5.15
CA GLY A 112 12.04 -1.98 5.52
C GLY A 112 12.30 -1.91 7.02
N PHE A 113 13.53 -1.60 7.40
CA PHE A 113 13.96 -1.54 8.80
C PHE A 113 13.08 -0.60 9.65
N ASN A 114 12.79 0.59 9.12
CA ASN A 114 12.00 1.59 9.83
C ASN A 114 10.54 1.13 10.01
N GLU A 115 9.96 0.53 8.99
CA GLU A 115 8.59 0.05 8.99
C GLU A 115 8.41 -1.12 9.95
N GLN A 116 9.38 -2.03 10.02
CA GLN A 116 9.38 -3.12 11.02
C GLN A 116 9.56 -2.59 12.43
N LYS A 117 10.49 -1.64 12.63
CA LYS A 117 10.69 -0.99 13.92
C LYS A 117 9.43 -0.30 14.43
N GLN A 118 8.71 0.43 13.56
CA GLN A 118 7.45 1.06 13.90
C GLN A 118 6.40 0.05 14.37
N ILE A 119 6.25 -1.07 13.68
CA ILE A 119 5.30 -2.13 14.06
C ILE A 119 5.69 -2.78 15.39
N CYS A 120 6.97 -3.06 15.61
CA CYS A 120 7.44 -3.60 16.89
C CYS A 120 7.16 -2.63 18.06
N GLN A 121 7.42 -1.34 17.86
CA GLN A 121 7.13 -0.32 18.85
C GLN A 121 5.62 -0.21 19.13
N LEU A 122 4.79 -0.21 18.08
CA LEU A 122 3.34 -0.12 18.24
C LEU A 122 2.78 -1.36 18.99
N LYS A 123 3.25 -2.56 18.68
CA LYS A 123 2.87 -3.79 19.40
C LYS A 123 3.27 -3.75 20.88
N THR A 124 4.40 -3.12 21.21
CA THR A 124 4.84 -2.92 22.59
C THR A 124 3.95 -1.93 23.34
N LEU A 125 3.51 -0.85 22.69
CA LEU A 125 2.62 0.16 23.28
C LEU A 125 1.18 -0.34 23.44
N LEU A 126 0.74 -1.28 22.59
CA LEU A 126 -0.63 -1.79 22.52
C LEU A 126 -0.69 -3.33 22.72
N PRO A 127 -0.29 -3.86 23.87
CA PRO A 127 -0.12 -5.31 24.08
C PRO A 127 -1.44 -6.10 24.06
N THR A 128 -2.59 -5.43 24.22
CA THR A 128 -3.91 -6.06 24.23
C THR A 128 -4.65 -5.94 22.90
N THR A 129 -4.14 -5.13 21.96
CA THR A 129 -4.75 -4.94 20.63
C THR A 129 -4.38 -6.10 19.72
N HIS A 130 -5.34 -6.60 18.96
CA HIS A 130 -5.09 -7.64 17.98
C HIS A 130 -4.50 -7.04 16.68
N PHE A 131 -3.37 -7.57 16.22
CA PHE A 131 -2.72 -7.12 14.99
C PHE A 131 -2.97 -8.10 13.85
N ILE A 132 -3.42 -7.55 12.71
CA ILE A 132 -3.68 -8.26 11.46
C ILE A 132 -2.64 -7.81 10.43
N GLU A 133 -1.79 -8.73 9.99
CA GLU A 133 -0.76 -8.47 8.99
C GLU A 133 -1.16 -9.00 7.62
N GLY A 134 -1.22 -8.13 6.60
CA GLY A 134 -1.41 -8.52 5.21
C GLY A 134 -0.07 -8.68 4.50
N GLN A 135 -0.05 -9.46 3.42
CA GLN A 135 1.15 -9.77 2.64
C GLN A 135 0.99 -9.45 1.14
N SER A 136 0.09 -8.54 0.80
CA SER A 136 -0.20 -8.19 -0.59
C SER A 136 0.73 -7.14 -1.21
N HIS A 137 1.71 -6.65 -0.44
CA HIS A 137 2.70 -5.68 -0.91
C HIS A 137 3.79 -6.30 -1.81
N TYR A 138 4.01 -7.62 -1.72
CA TYR A 138 5.05 -8.33 -2.45
C TYR A 138 4.49 -9.36 -3.41
N LEU A 139 5.21 -9.57 -4.53
CA LEU A 139 4.88 -10.64 -5.46
C LEU A 139 5.26 -12.01 -4.90
N LEU A 140 6.39 -12.06 -4.19
CA LEU A 140 6.96 -13.24 -3.56
C LEU A 140 6.82 -13.12 -2.06
N VAL A 141 6.09 -14.04 -1.46
CA VAL A 141 5.94 -14.11 0.00
C VAL A 141 6.88 -15.20 0.52
N HIS A 142 7.63 -14.91 1.58
CA HIS A 142 8.70 -15.77 2.08
C HIS A 142 8.23 -17.21 2.37
N ASN A 143 7.05 -17.40 2.94
CA ASN A 143 6.48 -18.72 3.24
C ASN A 143 5.98 -19.51 2.01
N LYS A 144 6.07 -18.92 0.81
CA LYS A 144 5.74 -19.57 -0.47
C LYS A 144 6.95 -19.70 -1.40
N LEU A 145 8.13 -19.38 -0.91
CA LEU A 145 9.37 -19.60 -1.66
C LEU A 145 9.64 -21.10 -1.78
N PRO A 146 10.30 -21.56 -2.88
CA PRO A 146 10.62 -22.97 -3.09
C PRO A 146 11.86 -23.43 -2.30
N PHE A 147 12.22 -22.76 -1.24
CA PHE A 147 13.32 -23.04 -0.32
C PHE A 147 13.11 -22.26 0.99
N GLU A 148 13.71 -22.76 2.05
CA GLU A 148 13.75 -22.04 3.33
C GLU A 148 14.68 -20.81 3.23
N LEU A 149 14.43 -19.78 4.01
CA LEU A 149 15.25 -18.55 3.99
C LEU A 149 16.72 -18.81 4.30
N ALA A 150 17.02 -19.81 5.14
CA ALA A 150 18.39 -20.23 5.43
C ALA A 150 19.12 -20.82 4.24
N ASP A 151 18.37 -21.38 3.27
CA ASP A 151 18.90 -22.01 2.04
C ASP A 151 18.76 -21.09 0.82
N MET A 152 18.53 -19.80 1.04
CA MET A 152 18.38 -18.83 -0.03
C MET A 152 19.71 -18.72 -0.82
N PRO A 153 19.67 -18.85 -2.16
CA PRO A 153 20.88 -18.70 -2.97
C PRO A 153 21.50 -17.30 -2.83
N ASP A 154 22.80 -17.24 -2.57
CA ASP A 154 23.55 -15.97 -2.42
C ASP A 154 23.63 -15.17 -3.74
N VAL A 155 23.41 -15.83 -4.89
CA VAL A 155 23.50 -15.22 -6.22
C VAL A 155 22.14 -15.16 -6.88
N PHE A 156 21.81 -14.01 -7.48
CA PHE A 156 20.51 -13.76 -8.11
C PHE A 156 20.13 -14.78 -9.20
N SER A 157 21.05 -15.21 -10.05
CA SER A 157 20.72 -16.14 -11.15
C SER A 157 20.25 -17.52 -10.70
N PRO A 158 20.88 -18.19 -9.73
CA PRO A 158 20.33 -19.41 -9.10
C PRO A 158 19.00 -19.16 -8.39
N PHE A 159 18.87 -18.06 -7.64
CA PHE A 159 17.60 -17.66 -7.00
C PHE A 159 16.48 -17.56 -8.03
N ARG A 160 16.68 -16.76 -9.09
CA ARG A 160 15.71 -16.58 -10.17
C ARG A 160 15.26 -17.89 -10.78
N ARG A 161 16.21 -18.77 -11.15
CA ARG A 161 15.90 -20.08 -11.77
C ARG A 161 15.06 -20.98 -10.87
N LYS A 162 15.33 -20.99 -9.55
CA LYS A 162 14.53 -21.76 -8.59
C LYS A 162 13.12 -21.20 -8.49
N VAL A 163 13.02 -19.87 -8.36
CA VAL A 163 11.72 -19.19 -8.21
C VAL A 163 10.88 -19.33 -9.48
N GLU A 164 11.42 -19.02 -10.66
CA GLU A 164 10.68 -19.12 -11.95
C GLU A 164 10.14 -20.53 -12.21
N LYS A 165 10.84 -21.57 -11.75
CA LYS A 165 10.43 -22.96 -11.94
C LYS A 165 9.27 -23.41 -11.02
N HIS A 166 9.19 -22.87 -9.84
CA HIS A 166 8.33 -23.42 -8.77
C HIS A 166 7.31 -22.43 -8.20
N LEU A 167 7.38 -21.16 -8.60
CA LEU A 167 6.54 -20.12 -8.02
C LEU A 167 5.12 -20.15 -8.59
N VAL A 168 4.17 -20.18 -7.68
CA VAL A 168 2.77 -19.87 -7.98
C VAL A 168 2.47 -18.49 -7.45
N ILE A 169 2.22 -17.54 -8.35
CA ILE A 169 1.77 -16.20 -7.96
C ILE A 169 0.29 -16.27 -7.58
N ARG A 170 -0.07 -15.67 -6.46
CA ARG A 170 -1.46 -15.59 -6.03
C ARG A 170 -2.29 -14.72 -6.97
N GLU A 171 -3.55 -15.03 -7.09
CA GLU A 171 -4.50 -14.15 -7.76
C GLU A 171 -4.73 -12.89 -6.92
N PRO A 172 -4.86 -11.71 -7.56
CA PRO A 172 -5.19 -10.49 -6.84
C PRO A 172 -6.62 -10.53 -6.29
N ILE A 173 -6.84 -9.96 -5.12
CA ILE A 173 -8.16 -9.82 -4.50
C ILE A 173 -8.89 -8.66 -5.20
N LEU A 174 -9.70 -9.00 -6.21
CA LEU A 174 -10.47 -8.02 -6.99
C LEU A 174 -11.92 -7.88 -6.51
N LYS A 175 -12.31 -8.60 -5.45
CA LYS A 175 -13.64 -8.44 -4.88
C LYS A 175 -13.81 -6.98 -4.46
N PRO A 176 -14.91 -6.30 -4.90
CA PRO A 176 -15.24 -5.00 -4.35
C PRO A 176 -15.30 -5.13 -2.83
N LEU A 177 -14.83 -4.13 -2.12
CA LEU A 177 -15.12 -4.04 -0.69
C LEU A 177 -16.64 -4.02 -0.57
N MET A 178 -17.21 -5.15 -0.16
CA MET A 178 -18.67 -5.25 -0.02
C MET A 178 -19.07 -4.21 1.03
N GLN A 179 -19.93 -3.28 0.63
CA GLN A 179 -20.63 -2.42 1.56
C GLN A 179 -21.32 -3.33 2.57
N LYS A 180 -20.76 -3.46 3.75
CA LYS A 180 -21.57 -3.94 4.88
C LYS A 180 -22.69 -2.91 5.01
N PRO A 181 -23.95 -3.33 5.26
CA PRO A 181 -25.03 -2.39 5.43
C PRO A 181 -24.62 -1.36 6.48
N ALA A 182 -24.55 -0.10 6.05
CA ALA A 182 -24.21 1.08 6.81
C ALA A 182 -23.23 0.81 7.98
N LEU A 183 -21.92 0.78 7.66
CA LEU A 183 -20.94 1.02 8.71
C LEU A 183 -21.34 2.30 9.41
N ASN A 184 -21.62 2.24 10.70
CA ASN A 184 -21.92 3.44 11.45
C ASN A 184 -20.74 4.38 11.31
N LYS A 185 -21.02 5.65 11.01
CA LYS A 185 -19.96 6.66 10.95
C LYS A 185 -19.20 6.64 12.27
N VAL A 186 -17.91 6.32 12.21
CA VAL A 186 -17.06 6.23 13.38
C VAL A 186 -16.39 7.58 13.60
N CYS A 187 -16.89 8.33 14.56
CA CYS A 187 -16.27 9.58 14.98
C CYS A 187 -15.12 9.26 15.95
N LEU A 188 -13.89 9.31 15.47
CA LEU A 188 -12.71 9.10 16.32
C LEU A 188 -12.48 10.31 17.23
N ASN A 189 -12.12 10.04 18.48
CA ASN A 189 -11.50 11.03 19.35
C ASN A 189 -10.03 11.18 18.95
N LEU A 190 -9.70 12.28 18.29
CA LEU A 190 -8.35 12.57 17.79
C LEU A 190 -7.53 13.43 18.76
N GLN A 191 -8.12 13.88 19.86
CA GLN A 191 -7.49 14.75 20.87
C GLN A 191 -6.72 15.94 20.26
N SER A 192 -5.37 15.93 20.42
CA SER A 192 -4.48 16.99 19.93
C SER A 192 -3.84 16.69 18.58
N LEU A 193 -4.23 15.60 17.90
CA LEU A 193 -3.63 15.18 16.65
C LEU A 193 -3.94 16.19 15.53
N LYS A 194 -2.90 16.53 14.77
CA LYS A 194 -3.01 17.47 13.66
C LYS A 194 -3.54 16.75 12.41
N VAL A 195 -4.52 17.37 11.76
CA VAL A 195 -5.00 16.91 10.45
C VAL A 195 -3.94 17.17 9.39
N TYR A 196 -3.75 16.22 8.48
CA TYR A 196 -2.97 16.38 7.27
C TYR A 196 -3.91 16.62 6.10
N GLU A 197 -3.67 17.69 5.37
CA GLU A 197 -4.45 18.02 4.17
C GLU A 197 -3.54 17.87 2.94
N PRO A 198 -3.80 16.86 2.07
CA PRO A 198 -3.05 16.71 0.85
C PRO A 198 -3.28 17.90 -0.08
N LYS A 199 -2.21 18.38 -0.69
CA LYS A 199 -2.28 19.49 -1.65
C LYS A 199 -2.50 18.93 -3.06
N ALA A 200 -3.67 19.15 -3.61
CA ALA A 200 -3.99 18.80 -4.99
C ALA A 200 -3.18 19.69 -5.97
N LEU A 201 -1.97 19.29 -6.30
CA LEU A 201 -1.11 19.97 -7.27
C LEU A 201 -1.10 19.19 -8.59
N GLY A 202 -1.05 19.90 -9.71
CA GLY A 202 -0.81 19.30 -11.02
C GLY A 202 0.55 18.61 -11.07
N SER A 203 0.72 17.67 -12.00
CA SER A 203 2.00 17.02 -12.27
C SER A 203 2.68 17.70 -13.44
N ASP A 204 3.95 18.08 -13.28
CA ASP A 204 4.81 18.64 -14.31
C ASP A 204 5.75 17.62 -14.96
N ASN A 205 5.72 16.35 -14.50
CA ASN A 205 6.61 15.26 -14.93
C ASN A 205 5.87 14.05 -15.53
N GLY A 206 4.57 14.16 -15.81
CA GLY A 206 3.75 13.09 -16.39
C GLY A 206 3.32 11.98 -15.41
N TYR A 207 3.75 12.02 -14.14
CA TYR A 207 3.29 11.09 -13.11
C TYR A 207 2.11 11.68 -12.34
N PHE A 208 1.03 10.93 -12.29
CA PHE A 208 -0.13 11.24 -11.46
C PHE A 208 -0.33 10.13 -10.42
N GLY A 209 -0.42 10.49 -9.14
CA GLY A 209 -0.62 9.54 -8.06
C GLY A 209 -2.02 8.95 -8.04
N GLY A 210 -2.15 7.76 -7.46
CA GLY A 210 -3.42 7.07 -7.23
C GLY A 210 -3.61 5.79 -8.03
N ASP A 211 -4.58 4.99 -7.59
CA ASP A 211 -4.91 3.67 -8.14
C ASP A 211 -5.36 3.74 -9.61
N GLU A 212 -6.23 4.68 -9.94
CA GLU A 212 -6.73 4.85 -11.31
C GLU A 212 -5.60 5.20 -12.29
N SER A 213 -4.70 6.11 -11.89
CA SER A 213 -3.53 6.48 -12.71
C SER A 213 -2.58 5.31 -12.90
N ALA A 214 -2.37 4.49 -11.86
CA ALA A 214 -1.57 3.27 -11.94
C ALA A 214 -2.18 2.26 -12.92
N LYS A 215 -3.48 2.02 -12.82
CA LYS A 215 -4.22 1.12 -13.73
C LYS A 215 -4.25 1.64 -15.17
N ALA A 216 -4.44 2.94 -15.36
CA ALA A 216 -4.39 3.58 -16.67
C ALA A 216 -3.00 3.40 -17.33
N ARG A 217 -1.91 3.56 -16.56
CA ARG A 217 -0.55 3.31 -17.07
C ARG A 217 -0.31 1.84 -17.43
N ILE A 218 -0.85 0.90 -16.66
CA ILE A 218 -0.75 -0.54 -16.98
C ILE A 218 -1.50 -0.84 -18.29
N GLN A 219 -2.73 -0.33 -18.40
CA GLN A 219 -3.54 -0.50 -19.60
C GLN A 219 -2.84 0.09 -20.82
N ASP A 220 -2.28 1.28 -20.69
CA ASP A 220 -1.56 1.96 -21.77
C ASP A 220 -0.32 1.16 -22.20
N TYR A 221 0.55 0.79 -21.26
CA TYR A 221 1.81 0.12 -21.57
C TYR A 221 1.65 -1.31 -22.12
N PHE A 222 0.65 -2.06 -21.63
CA PHE A 222 0.42 -3.43 -22.07
C PHE A 222 -0.45 -3.51 -23.33
N PHE A 223 -1.56 -2.75 -23.38
CA PHE A 223 -2.61 -3.00 -24.35
C PHE A 223 -2.72 -1.89 -25.43
N ASN A 224 -2.48 -0.62 -25.09
CA ASN A 224 -2.63 0.47 -26.05
C ASN A 224 -1.36 0.66 -26.90
N THR A 225 -0.22 0.87 -26.24
CA THR A 225 1.07 1.10 -26.91
C THR A 225 1.86 -0.16 -27.22
N ASN A 226 1.47 -1.28 -26.56
CA ASN A 226 2.20 -2.55 -26.70
C ASN A 226 3.70 -2.42 -26.34
N GLY A 227 4.05 -1.49 -25.45
CA GLY A 227 5.43 -1.17 -25.07
C GLY A 227 6.19 -2.35 -24.45
N ILE A 228 5.47 -3.27 -23.81
CA ILE A 228 6.06 -4.48 -23.25
C ILE A 228 6.69 -5.40 -24.30
N ALA A 229 6.18 -5.42 -25.52
CA ALA A 229 6.69 -6.26 -26.59
C ALA A 229 8.13 -5.91 -27.00
N THR A 230 8.51 -4.64 -26.86
CA THR A 230 9.83 -4.11 -27.20
C THR A 230 10.66 -3.72 -25.97
N TYR A 231 10.20 -4.09 -24.78
CA TYR A 231 10.84 -3.71 -23.51
C TYR A 231 12.34 -4.09 -23.45
N LYS A 232 12.70 -5.25 -23.98
CA LYS A 232 14.09 -5.72 -23.96
C LYS A 232 15.03 -4.78 -24.73
N GLU A 233 14.55 -4.22 -25.83
CA GLU A 233 15.26 -3.33 -26.72
C GLU A 233 15.28 -1.90 -26.17
N THR A 234 14.18 -1.45 -25.58
CA THR A 234 13.95 -0.05 -25.20
C THR A 234 14.39 0.28 -23.78
N ARG A 235 14.43 -0.69 -22.85
CA ARG A 235 14.64 -0.49 -21.41
C ARG A 235 15.90 0.29 -21.01
N ASN A 236 16.90 0.29 -21.87
CA ASN A 236 18.17 1.00 -21.65
C ASN A 236 18.14 2.44 -22.19
N GLY A 237 17.06 2.82 -22.88
CA GLY A 237 16.85 4.20 -23.33
C GLY A 237 16.61 5.13 -22.14
N LEU A 238 17.31 6.27 -22.10
CA LEU A 238 17.21 7.24 -21.00
C LEU A 238 16.05 8.21 -21.18
N ASP A 239 15.77 8.60 -22.43
CA ASP A 239 14.77 9.59 -22.76
C ASP A 239 13.64 8.97 -23.59
N GLY A 240 12.47 8.92 -22.99
CA GLY A 240 11.27 8.34 -23.61
C GLY A 240 10.33 7.75 -22.55
N TRP A 241 9.06 8.17 -22.60
CA TRP A 241 8.06 7.71 -21.64
C TRP A 241 7.82 6.19 -21.73
N ASP A 242 7.83 5.64 -22.96
CA ASP A 242 7.48 4.24 -23.22
C ASP A 242 8.67 3.29 -23.30
N PHE A 243 9.88 3.75 -23.02
CA PHE A 243 11.08 2.90 -22.98
C PHE A 243 11.07 1.92 -21.80
N SER A 244 10.26 2.19 -20.80
CA SER A 244 10.02 1.26 -19.68
C SER A 244 8.58 1.34 -19.19
N SER A 245 8.18 0.39 -18.35
CA SER A 245 6.83 0.34 -17.79
C SER A 245 6.45 1.55 -16.92
N ARG A 246 7.43 2.18 -16.28
CA ARG A 246 7.24 3.27 -15.29
C ARG A 246 6.42 2.86 -14.07
N PHE A 247 6.29 1.57 -13.76
CA PHE A 247 5.47 1.07 -12.66
C PHE A 247 6.09 1.27 -11.29
N SER A 248 7.41 1.52 -11.18
CA SER A 248 8.12 1.57 -9.91
C SER A 248 7.55 2.58 -8.91
N ALA A 249 7.15 3.76 -9.36
CA ALA A 249 6.57 4.79 -8.49
C ALA A 249 5.21 4.32 -7.90
N TYR A 250 4.37 3.70 -8.73
CA TYR A 250 3.06 3.19 -8.33
C TYR A 250 3.16 2.00 -7.37
N LEU A 251 4.08 1.09 -7.66
CA LEU A 251 4.35 -0.07 -6.80
C LEU A 251 4.95 0.36 -5.45
N ALA A 252 5.89 1.30 -5.45
CA ALA A 252 6.53 1.78 -4.23
C ALA A 252 5.57 2.52 -3.29
N SER A 253 4.58 3.23 -3.85
CA SER A 253 3.53 3.90 -3.08
C SER A 253 2.35 2.98 -2.76
N GLY A 254 2.34 1.77 -3.36
CA GLY A 254 1.29 0.80 -3.17
C GLY A 254 -0.05 1.16 -3.84
N PHE A 255 -0.05 2.06 -4.85
CA PHE A 255 -1.26 2.37 -5.62
C PHE A 255 -1.75 1.18 -6.44
N VAL A 256 -0.87 0.23 -6.73
CA VAL A 256 -1.18 -1.03 -7.38
C VAL A 256 -0.33 -2.15 -6.76
N SER A 257 -0.89 -3.34 -6.66
CA SER A 257 -0.17 -4.49 -6.16
C SER A 257 0.66 -5.17 -7.26
N PRO A 258 1.77 -5.84 -6.90
CA PRO A 258 2.53 -6.66 -7.84
C PRO A 258 1.71 -7.81 -8.45
N ALA A 259 0.80 -8.42 -7.68
CA ALA A 259 -0.07 -9.49 -8.16
C ALA A 259 -1.05 -8.98 -9.23
N TYR A 260 -1.60 -7.77 -9.06
CA TYR A 260 -2.44 -7.15 -10.09
C TYR A 260 -1.67 -6.91 -11.39
N VAL A 261 -0.46 -6.35 -11.31
CA VAL A 261 0.41 -6.15 -12.49
C VAL A 261 0.68 -7.49 -13.19
N TYR A 262 1.00 -8.54 -12.43
CA TYR A 262 1.22 -9.88 -12.96
C TYR A 262 -0.03 -10.45 -13.64
N ALA A 263 -1.21 -10.30 -13.04
CA ALA A 263 -2.45 -10.74 -13.65
C ALA A 263 -2.75 -10.02 -14.97
N GLN A 264 -2.46 -8.71 -15.07
CA GLN A 264 -2.60 -7.97 -16.33
C GLN A 264 -1.58 -8.43 -17.38
N LEU A 265 -0.35 -8.74 -16.97
CA LEU A 265 0.65 -9.35 -17.85
C LEU A 265 0.16 -10.69 -18.42
N LYS A 266 -0.43 -11.57 -17.58
CA LYS A 266 -0.98 -12.85 -18.04
C LYS A 266 -2.15 -12.66 -19.00
N LYS A 267 -3.01 -11.67 -18.76
CA LYS A 267 -4.06 -11.32 -19.73
C LYS A 267 -3.47 -10.89 -21.08
N TYR A 268 -2.43 -10.06 -21.06
CA TYR A 268 -1.76 -9.64 -22.28
C TYR A 268 -1.15 -10.82 -23.04
N GLU A 269 -0.46 -11.75 -22.34
CA GLU A 269 0.11 -12.97 -22.96
C GLU A 269 -0.97 -13.86 -23.61
N ASN A 270 -2.14 -13.98 -23.00
CA ASN A 270 -3.25 -14.80 -23.49
C ASN A 270 -4.00 -14.17 -24.69
N HIS A 271 -3.84 -12.87 -24.94
CA HIS A 271 -4.48 -12.16 -26.06
C HIS A 271 -3.58 -12.12 -27.31
N ARG A 272 -2.40 -12.68 -27.27
CA ARG A 272 -1.44 -12.81 -28.37
C ARG A 272 -1.43 -14.21 -28.98
#